data_d8e8ac81ab6a269aa81aeeccab31e1b4
#
_entry.id   d8e8ac81ab6a269aa81aeeccab31e1b4
#
_cell.length_a   1.000
_cell.length_b   1.000
_cell.length_c   1.000
_cell.angle_alpha   90.00
_cell.angle_beta   90.00
_cell.angle_gamma   90.00
#
_symmetry.space_group_name_H-M   'P 1'
#
loop_
_entity.id
_entity.type
_entity.pdbx_description
1 polymer ?
#
loop_
_entity_poly.entity_id
_entity_poly.type
_entity_poly.pdbx_seq_one_letter_code
_entity_poly.pdbx_strand_id
1 'polypeptide(L)'
;MPPFRSPTRVVLALLTALGACRDAGLTPSQPSLSPQFARDLPGGGGRGITVMTRNLYVGANVDLVIQAANTDPNSVPLAVATAFQELQHTDFHVRAEGIADEIARNRPHVVGLQELSLIRIQTPGDFQPFNAVDTVIDFLSVLQAALEARGLQYSALTVPETDVELPMLTGFAPNTGPTFSDIRLNDYDALLIRSDLPVANVASANYANLAPLFRPLPLLRGWIAADVTVNETTFRVLSTHLEASNPAFSGPQAGELVSMFQGVRSPIVLLGDFNSGPGDDLTAYQTLTGAGFVDVWTAGRFLGPGLTCCSPSDLSNPVTQGTYDKRIDLVLVRDQAHRGWSDGADLLADAQVAVVGEEPSERLPTAGGYRLWPSDHAGVVATLRLP
;
A
#
# COMPACT_ATOMS: atom_id res chain seq x y z
N MET A 1 -6.27 55.48 -53.88
CA MET A 1 -5.45 54.34 -53.38
C MET A 1 -4.44 54.86 -52.40
N PRO A 2 -4.60 54.67 -51.12
CA PRO A 2 -3.55 54.91 -50.12
C PRO A 2 -2.78 53.62 -49.80
N PRO A 3 -1.51 53.75 -49.36
CA PRO A 3 -0.58 52.64 -49.27
C PRO A 3 -0.75 51.83 -47.99
N PHE A 4 -0.48 50.53 -48.10
CA PHE A 4 -0.40 49.56 -47.00
C PHE A 4 0.67 49.93 -45.99
N ARG A 5 0.29 49.99 -44.69
CA ARG A 5 1.21 50.11 -43.58
C ARG A 5 1.55 48.68 -43.08
N SER A 6 2.85 48.39 -43.05
CA SER A 6 3.48 47.20 -42.49
C SER A 6 3.23 47.11 -40.99
N PRO A 7 2.96 45.92 -40.40
CA PRO A 7 2.89 45.76 -38.96
C PRO A 7 4.30 45.62 -38.38
N THR A 8 4.57 46.45 -37.40
CA THR A 8 5.76 46.48 -36.54
C THR A 8 5.89 45.17 -35.80
N ARG A 9 7.02 44.48 -35.98
CA ARG A 9 7.40 43.30 -35.17
C ARG A 9 7.74 43.80 -33.77
N VAL A 10 6.91 43.40 -32.81
CA VAL A 10 7.27 43.46 -31.37
C VAL A 10 8.13 42.24 -31.08
N VAL A 11 9.43 42.47 -30.88
CA VAL A 11 10.35 41.47 -30.35
C VAL A 11 10.13 41.44 -28.85
N LEU A 12 9.44 40.43 -28.37
CA LEU A 12 9.33 40.16 -26.96
C LEU A 12 10.61 39.42 -26.49
N ALA A 13 11.52 40.15 -25.85
CA ALA A 13 12.68 39.53 -25.22
C ALA A 13 12.22 38.72 -24.01
N LEU A 14 12.21 37.41 -24.15
CA LEU A 14 12.09 36.50 -22.99
C LEU A 14 13.41 36.54 -22.23
N LEU A 15 13.43 37.25 -21.12
CA LEU A 15 14.42 37.11 -20.08
C LEU A 15 14.19 35.75 -19.42
N THR A 16 15.04 34.77 -19.74
CA THR A 16 15.18 33.53 -19.00
C THR A 16 15.78 33.86 -17.65
N ALA A 17 14.92 34.12 -16.66
CA ALA A 17 15.31 34.02 -15.28
C ALA A 17 15.48 32.53 -14.96
N LEU A 18 16.71 32.04 -15.02
CA LEU A 18 17.14 30.82 -14.36
C LEU A 18 17.04 31.07 -12.84
N GLY A 19 15.82 30.98 -12.32
CA GLY A 19 15.55 30.78 -10.92
C GLY A 19 16.02 29.38 -10.59
N ALA A 20 17.21 29.25 -9.98
CA ALA A 20 17.56 28.05 -9.27
C ALA A 20 16.45 27.78 -8.24
N CYS A 21 15.58 26.82 -8.50
CA CYS A 21 14.80 26.18 -7.46
C CYS A 21 15.84 25.60 -6.48
N ARG A 22 16.13 26.34 -5.42
CA ARG A 22 16.65 25.71 -4.22
C ARG A 22 15.52 24.80 -3.78
N ASP A 23 15.75 23.48 -3.89
CA ASP A 23 15.04 22.52 -3.07
C ASP A 23 15.09 23.06 -1.65
N ALA A 24 13.95 23.54 -1.17
CA ALA A 24 13.72 23.67 0.25
C ALA A 24 13.65 22.20 0.72
N GLY A 25 14.84 21.64 0.99
CA GLY A 25 14.94 20.32 1.57
C GLY A 25 14.00 20.28 2.76
N LEU A 26 12.94 19.51 2.64
CA LEU A 26 12.14 19.10 3.80
C LEU A 26 13.14 18.39 4.71
N THR A 27 13.67 19.11 5.69
CA THR A 27 14.43 18.45 6.74
C THR A 27 13.53 17.40 7.33
N PRO A 28 13.95 16.11 7.35
CA PRO A 28 13.17 15.06 7.98
C PRO A 28 12.73 15.59 9.35
N SER A 29 11.43 15.55 9.63
CA SER A 29 10.93 15.92 10.94
C SER A 29 11.65 15.03 11.93
N GLN A 30 12.42 15.62 12.84
CA GLN A 30 13.06 14.81 13.90
C GLN A 30 11.92 14.11 14.65
N PRO A 31 11.94 12.78 14.79
CA PRO A 31 10.90 12.07 15.50
C PRO A 31 10.87 12.60 16.94
N SER A 32 9.81 13.33 17.27
CA SER A 32 9.68 14.02 18.55
C SER A 32 9.38 13.10 19.73
N LEU A 33 9.20 11.80 19.48
CA LEU A 33 8.98 10.81 20.54
C LEU A 33 9.73 9.52 20.16
N SER A 34 10.66 9.12 21.00
CA SER A 34 11.21 7.75 20.94
C SER A 34 10.06 6.75 21.15
N PRO A 35 9.96 5.69 20.34
CA PRO A 35 8.90 4.71 20.50
C PRO A 35 8.97 4.11 21.90
N GLN A 36 7.91 4.21 22.67
CA GLN A 36 7.78 3.52 23.96
C GLN A 36 7.86 1.99 23.78
N PHE A 37 7.52 1.49 22.59
CA PHE A 37 7.49 0.07 22.27
C PHE A 37 8.84 -0.65 22.35
N ALA A 38 9.97 0.01 22.13
CA ALA A 38 11.28 -0.64 22.16
C ALA A 38 11.96 -0.62 23.55
N ARG A 39 11.42 0.12 24.54
CA ARG A 39 12.10 0.34 25.82
C ARG A 39 11.51 -0.39 27.02
N ASP A 40 10.27 -0.83 26.99
CA ASP A 40 9.53 -1.24 28.17
C ASP A 40 9.04 -2.69 28.16
N LEU A 41 9.78 -3.62 27.54
CA LEU A 41 9.56 -5.04 27.85
C LEU A 41 10.21 -5.33 29.20
N PRO A 42 9.45 -5.61 30.28
CA PRO A 42 10.03 -5.96 31.57
C PRO A 42 10.85 -7.25 31.45
N GLY A 43 12.15 -7.14 31.56
CA GLY A 43 13.02 -8.28 31.84
C GLY A 43 13.46 -9.13 30.66
N GLY A 44 14.20 -8.58 29.71
CA GLY A 44 14.95 -9.45 28.80
C GLY A 44 15.36 -8.79 27.50
N GLY A 45 16.64 -8.58 27.30
CA GLY A 45 17.17 -8.05 26.06
C GLY A 45 16.70 -8.80 24.82
N GLY A 46 16.20 -8.04 23.83
CA GLY A 46 16.43 -8.30 22.44
C GLY A 46 15.70 -9.44 21.72
N ARG A 47 14.62 -10.02 22.21
CA ARG A 47 13.98 -11.19 21.54
C ARG A 47 12.65 -10.91 20.84
N GLY A 48 12.21 -9.66 20.75
CA GLY A 48 10.96 -9.33 20.05
C GLY A 48 11.16 -9.26 18.53
N ILE A 49 10.22 -9.81 17.78
CA ILE A 49 10.14 -9.68 16.32
C ILE A 49 9.04 -8.68 15.99
N THR A 50 9.41 -7.53 15.45
CA THR A 50 8.46 -6.50 15.05
C THR A 50 8.15 -6.64 13.56
N VAL A 51 6.86 -6.70 13.23
CA VAL A 51 6.34 -6.77 11.87
C VAL A 51 5.31 -5.67 11.65
N MET A 52 5.06 -5.30 10.40
CA MET A 52 4.10 -4.27 10.04
C MET A 52 3.37 -4.68 8.76
N THR A 53 2.09 -4.34 8.64
CA THR A 53 1.38 -4.33 7.36
C THR A 53 0.91 -2.93 7.04
N ARG A 54 0.95 -2.57 5.75
CA ARG A 54 0.61 -1.22 5.29
C ARG A 54 0.09 -1.24 3.86
N ASN A 55 -1.21 -1.03 3.67
CA ASN A 55 -1.76 -0.68 2.36
C ASN A 55 -1.34 0.77 2.04
N LEU A 56 -0.72 0.99 0.87
CA LEU A 56 -0.16 2.28 0.47
C LEU A 56 -1.18 3.20 -0.19
N TYR A 57 -2.31 2.68 -0.59
CA TYR A 57 -3.32 3.33 -1.40
C TYR A 57 -2.80 3.75 -2.78
N VAL A 58 -3.38 3.23 -3.83
CA VAL A 58 -3.02 3.55 -5.23
C VAL A 58 -3.04 5.06 -5.54
N GLY A 59 -3.74 5.84 -4.72
CA GLY A 59 -3.78 7.30 -4.78
C GLY A 59 -4.98 7.88 -5.54
N ALA A 60 -5.92 7.04 -5.96
CA ALA A 60 -7.12 7.47 -6.67
C ALA A 60 -8.26 6.47 -6.48
N ASN A 61 -9.50 6.95 -6.61
CA ASN A 61 -10.68 6.09 -6.63
C ASN A 61 -10.77 5.33 -7.97
N VAL A 62 -10.14 4.15 -8.02
CA VAL A 62 -10.13 3.28 -9.21
C VAL A 62 -11.50 2.64 -9.50
N ASP A 63 -12.41 2.57 -8.51
CA ASP A 63 -13.76 2.03 -8.69
C ASP A 63 -14.55 2.81 -9.75
N LEU A 64 -14.30 4.11 -9.87
CA LEU A 64 -14.92 4.94 -10.92
C LEU A 64 -14.52 4.47 -12.32
N VAL A 65 -13.27 4.07 -12.50
CA VAL A 65 -12.76 3.53 -13.77
C VAL A 65 -13.36 2.15 -14.06
N ILE A 66 -13.38 1.28 -13.03
CA ILE A 66 -13.98 -0.05 -13.13
C ILE A 66 -15.48 0.05 -13.47
N GLN A 67 -16.19 0.94 -12.80
CA GLN A 67 -17.61 1.19 -13.07
C GLN A 67 -17.83 1.68 -14.51
N ALA A 68 -17.05 2.67 -14.97
CA ALA A 68 -17.10 3.17 -16.33
C ALA A 68 -16.88 2.04 -17.34
N ALA A 69 -15.85 1.23 -17.16
CA ALA A 69 -15.52 0.11 -18.05
C ALA A 69 -16.65 -0.95 -18.13
N ASN A 70 -17.38 -1.16 -17.05
CA ASN A 70 -18.45 -2.15 -16.98
C ASN A 70 -19.83 -1.61 -17.44
N THR A 71 -20.05 -0.28 -17.42
CA THR A 71 -21.36 0.33 -17.71
C THR A 71 -21.40 1.12 -19.01
N ASP A 72 -20.38 1.96 -19.26
CA ASP A 72 -20.23 2.75 -20.49
C ASP A 72 -18.75 2.91 -20.86
N PRO A 73 -18.20 2.01 -21.69
CA PRO A 73 -16.79 2.07 -22.08
C PRO A 73 -16.36 3.40 -22.73
N ASN A 74 -17.28 4.19 -23.28
CA ASN A 74 -16.95 5.50 -23.84
C ASN A 74 -16.62 6.55 -22.76
N SER A 75 -17.04 6.32 -21.51
CA SER A 75 -16.72 7.19 -20.37
C SER A 75 -15.38 6.87 -19.72
N VAL A 76 -14.74 5.74 -20.06
CA VAL A 76 -13.44 5.31 -19.49
C VAL A 76 -12.36 6.37 -19.59
N PRO A 77 -12.13 7.04 -20.76
CA PRO A 77 -11.06 8.03 -20.85
C PRO A 77 -11.24 9.23 -19.90
N LEU A 78 -12.48 9.62 -19.62
CA LEU A 78 -12.78 10.68 -18.66
C LEU A 78 -12.61 10.20 -17.22
N ALA A 79 -13.05 8.98 -16.91
CA ALA A 79 -12.87 8.38 -15.59
C ALA A 79 -11.37 8.21 -15.25
N VAL A 80 -10.55 7.77 -16.23
CA VAL A 80 -9.10 7.67 -16.07
C VAL A 80 -8.48 9.06 -15.85
N ALA A 81 -8.93 10.10 -16.58
CA ALA A 81 -8.45 11.47 -16.37
C ALA A 81 -8.79 11.98 -14.96
N THR A 82 -9.97 11.66 -14.44
CA THR A 82 -10.38 12.00 -13.08
C THR A 82 -9.52 11.30 -12.04
N ALA A 83 -9.32 9.98 -12.18
CA ALA A 83 -8.46 9.21 -11.30
C ALA A 83 -6.99 9.69 -11.33
N PHE A 84 -6.49 10.06 -12.51
CA PHE A 84 -5.14 10.61 -12.65
C PHE A 84 -4.97 11.97 -11.96
N GLN A 85 -5.99 12.84 -12.00
CA GLN A 85 -5.99 14.10 -11.26
C GLN A 85 -6.00 13.86 -9.74
N GLU A 86 -6.76 12.87 -9.28
CA GLU A 86 -6.80 12.50 -7.87
C GLU A 86 -5.45 11.91 -7.42
N LEU A 87 -4.82 11.04 -8.21
CA LEU A 87 -3.45 10.54 -7.97
C LEU A 87 -2.45 11.70 -7.80
N GLN A 88 -2.54 12.74 -8.65
CA GLN A 88 -1.67 13.93 -8.52
C GLN A 88 -1.99 14.72 -7.24
N HIS A 89 -3.27 14.81 -6.86
CA HIS A 89 -3.70 15.50 -5.64
C HIS A 89 -3.22 14.78 -4.38
N THR A 90 -3.30 13.46 -4.35
CA THR A 90 -2.91 12.64 -3.18
C THR A 90 -1.41 12.46 -3.04
N ASP A 91 -0.61 12.92 -3.97
CA ASP A 91 0.84 13.11 -3.97
C ASP A 91 1.63 12.08 -3.13
N PHE A 92 1.94 10.95 -3.74
CA PHE A 92 2.64 9.88 -3.02
C PHE A 92 4.03 10.29 -2.54
N HIS A 93 4.70 11.28 -3.14
CA HIS A 93 5.98 11.77 -2.61
C HIS A 93 5.81 12.33 -1.19
N VAL A 94 4.73 13.07 -0.95
CA VAL A 94 4.38 13.55 0.40
C VAL A 94 3.98 12.40 1.32
N ARG A 95 3.12 11.48 0.84
CA ARG A 95 2.61 10.36 1.64
C ARG A 95 3.70 9.38 2.06
N ALA A 96 4.65 9.10 1.18
CA ALA A 96 5.79 8.22 1.46
C ALA A 96 6.65 8.72 2.63
N GLU A 97 6.76 10.04 2.83
CA GLU A 97 7.45 10.60 4.00
C GLU A 97 6.77 10.19 5.32
N GLY A 98 5.42 10.23 5.36
CA GLY A 98 4.66 9.78 6.53
C GLY A 98 4.82 8.29 6.79
N ILE A 99 4.70 7.47 5.74
CA ILE A 99 4.89 6.02 5.83
C ILE A 99 6.32 5.69 6.28
N ALA A 100 7.32 6.38 5.75
CA ALA A 100 8.70 6.22 6.18
C ALA A 100 8.93 6.64 7.64
N ASP A 101 8.22 7.67 8.14
CA ASP A 101 8.22 8.04 9.56
C ASP A 101 7.57 6.96 10.44
N GLU A 102 6.47 6.35 10.00
CA GLU A 102 5.85 5.20 10.69
C GLU A 102 6.85 4.04 10.81
N ILE A 103 7.52 3.69 9.72
CA ILE A 103 8.54 2.63 9.69
C ILE A 103 9.76 3.00 10.54
N ALA A 104 10.22 4.25 10.49
CA ALA A 104 11.36 4.73 11.27
C ALA A 104 11.11 4.71 12.78
N ARG A 105 9.89 5.04 13.22
CA ARG A 105 9.49 5.01 14.63
C ARG A 105 9.44 3.58 15.17
N ASN A 106 8.92 2.64 14.40
CA ASN A 106 8.65 1.28 14.84
C ASN A 106 9.77 0.28 14.49
N ARG A 107 10.61 0.60 13.51
CA ARG A 107 11.76 -0.22 13.04
C ARG A 107 11.40 -1.70 12.84
N PRO A 108 10.31 -2.01 12.11
CA PRO A 108 9.92 -3.39 11.91
C PRO A 108 11.03 -4.18 11.20
N HIS A 109 11.13 -5.47 11.50
CA HIS A 109 12.04 -6.38 10.81
C HIS A 109 11.53 -6.68 9.41
N VAL A 110 10.19 -6.73 9.26
CA VAL A 110 9.50 -6.98 8.00
C VAL A 110 8.27 -6.09 7.90
N VAL A 111 8.03 -5.53 6.71
CA VAL A 111 6.80 -4.80 6.35
C VAL A 111 6.14 -5.49 5.17
N GLY A 112 4.88 -5.89 5.32
CA GLY A 112 4.01 -6.26 4.20
C GLY A 112 3.39 -5.01 3.60
N LEU A 113 3.53 -4.81 2.30
CA LEU A 113 2.95 -3.68 1.57
C LEU A 113 1.92 -4.19 0.58
N GLN A 114 0.82 -3.44 0.46
CA GLN A 114 -0.23 -3.64 -0.52
C GLN A 114 -0.40 -2.34 -1.33
N GLU A 115 -0.91 -2.45 -2.55
CA GLU A 115 -1.07 -1.34 -3.49
C GLU A 115 0.24 -0.59 -3.77
N LEU A 116 1.31 -1.34 -3.96
CA LEU A 116 2.62 -0.81 -4.34
C LEU A 116 2.64 -0.51 -5.84
N SER A 117 2.13 0.65 -6.21
CA SER A 117 1.80 0.98 -7.59
C SER A 117 2.95 1.60 -8.38
N LEU A 118 3.03 1.26 -9.66
CA LEU A 118 3.88 1.88 -10.66
C LEU A 118 3.00 2.42 -11.79
N ILE A 119 2.96 3.75 -11.92
CA ILE A 119 2.16 4.43 -12.93
C ILE A 119 3.05 4.89 -14.08
N ARG A 120 2.65 4.53 -15.29
CA ARG A 120 3.32 4.93 -16.54
C ARG A 120 2.36 5.66 -17.46
N ILE A 121 2.94 6.42 -18.39
CA ILE A 121 2.20 7.20 -19.37
C ILE A 121 2.84 7.05 -20.76
N GLN A 122 2.02 7.15 -21.79
CA GLN A 122 2.43 7.40 -23.17
C GLN A 122 1.63 8.58 -23.73
N THR A 123 2.35 9.57 -24.26
CA THR A 123 1.77 10.77 -24.89
C THR A 123 2.41 11.04 -26.24
N PRO A 124 1.65 11.13 -27.35
CA PRO A 124 0.22 10.88 -27.45
C PRO A 124 -0.13 9.39 -27.23
N GLY A 125 -1.35 9.12 -26.75
CA GLY A 125 -1.88 7.78 -26.67
C GLY A 125 -2.15 7.17 -28.05
N ASP A 126 -1.89 5.88 -28.19
CA ASP A 126 -2.11 5.13 -29.43
C ASP A 126 -3.10 3.97 -29.28
N PHE A 127 -3.67 3.81 -28.08
CA PHE A 127 -4.64 2.77 -27.74
C PHE A 127 -4.10 1.33 -27.90
N GLN A 128 -2.77 1.17 -27.95
CA GLN A 128 -2.16 -0.15 -27.93
C GLN A 128 -1.90 -0.59 -26.48
N PRO A 129 -2.21 -1.82 -26.11
CA PRO A 129 -2.06 -2.26 -24.72
C PRO A 129 -0.60 -2.50 -24.35
N PHE A 130 -0.27 -2.18 -23.12
CA PHE A 130 1.00 -2.51 -22.42
C PHE A 130 2.26 -1.90 -23.05
N ASN A 131 2.15 -0.74 -23.70
CA ASN A 131 3.29 -0.05 -24.31
C ASN A 131 3.61 1.33 -23.70
N ALA A 132 2.81 1.83 -22.75
CA ALA A 132 3.19 2.99 -21.95
C ALA A 132 4.36 2.63 -21.03
N VAL A 133 5.51 3.33 -21.24
CA VAL A 133 6.77 3.03 -20.56
C VAL A 133 7.34 4.20 -19.76
N ASP A 134 6.92 5.43 -20.04
CA ASP A 134 7.41 6.62 -19.35
C ASP A 134 6.85 6.65 -17.92
N THR A 135 7.72 6.52 -16.93
CA THR A 135 7.32 6.47 -15.52
C THR A 135 6.79 7.84 -15.05
N VAL A 136 5.56 7.86 -14.58
CA VAL A 136 4.97 8.98 -13.85
C VAL A 136 5.41 8.94 -12.41
N ILE A 137 5.22 7.77 -11.75
CA ILE A 137 5.64 7.55 -10.38
C ILE A 137 5.83 6.05 -10.11
N ASP A 138 6.86 5.73 -9.33
CA ASP A 138 7.18 4.40 -8.83
C ASP A 138 7.18 4.46 -7.29
N PHE A 139 6.13 3.90 -6.67
CA PHE A 139 5.94 3.95 -5.23
C PHE A 139 7.08 3.29 -4.46
N LEU A 140 7.61 2.17 -4.99
CA LEU A 140 8.74 1.49 -4.34
C LEU A 140 9.97 2.38 -4.29
N SER A 141 10.34 2.98 -5.42
CA SER A 141 11.53 3.85 -5.50
C SER A 141 11.39 5.08 -4.60
N VAL A 142 10.20 5.69 -4.57
CA VAL A 142 9.91 6.87 -3.72
C VAL A 142 9.99 6.49 -2.24
N LEU A 143 9.35 5.38 -1.83
CA LEU A 143 9.37 4.93 -0.44
C LEU A 143 10.79 4.52 0.01
N GLN A 144 11.54 3.80 -0.83
CA GLN A 144 12.92 3.43 -0.52
C GLN A 144 13.81 4.66 -0.33
N ALA A 145 13.69 5.68 -1.18
CA ALA A 145 14.42 6.94 -1.01
C ALA A 145 14.08 7.64 0.32
N ALA A 146 12.80 7.66 0.70
CA ALA A 146 12.36 8.23 1.98
C ALA A 146 12.89 7.44 3.19
N LEU A 147 12.98 6.11 3.09
CA LEU A 147 13.58 5.24 4.11
C LEU A 147 15.09 5.45 4.22
N GLU A 148 15.80 5.51 3.08
CA GLU A 148 17.24 5.77 3.04
C GLU A 148 17.61 7.13 3.64
N ALA A 149 16.79 8.16 3.41
CA ALA A 149 16.96 9.48 4.02
C ALA A 149 16.89 9.42 5.56
N ARG A 150 16.27 8.39 6.14
CA ARG A 150 16.20 8.10 7.59
C ARG A 150 17.25 7.11 8.07
N GLY A 151 18.17 6.72 7.21
CA GLY A 151 19.21 5.73 7.50
C GLY A 151 18.67 4.29 7.64
N LEU A 152 17.54 4.00 7.02
CA LEU A 152 16.90 2.69 7.02
C LEU A 152 17.13 2.00 5.67
N GLN A 153 17.49 0.72 5.71
CA GLN A 153 17.71 -0.07 4.53
C GLN A 153 16.83 -1.32 4.55
N TYR A 154 15.97 -1.43 3.55
CA TYR A 154 15.08 -2.55 3.34
C TYR A 154 15.24 -3.10 1.92
N SER A 155 15.34 -4.42 1.82
CA SER A 155 15.29 -5.14 0.54
C SER A 155 13.84 -5.47 0.23
N ALA A 156 13.39 -5.21 -1.00
CA ALA A 156 12.04 -5.50 -1.45
C ALA A 156 11.97 -6.83 -2.18
N LEU A 157 10.97 -7.64 -1.84
CA LEU A 157 10.49 -8.78 -2.60
C LEU A 157 9.08 -8.46 -3.06
N THR A 158 8.76 -8.62 -4.35
CA THR A 158 7.48 -8.22 -4.91
C THR A 158 6.77 -9.38 -5.61
N VAL A 159 5.45 -9.33 -5.63
CA VAL A 159 4.61 -10.14 -6.50
C VAL A 159 3.78 -9.22 -7.38
N PRO A 160 3.77 -9.38 -8.71
CA PRO A 160 2.94 -8.59 -9.58
C PRO A 160 1.47 -8.98 -9.41
N GLU A 161 0.63 -7.95 -9.35
CA GLU A 161 -0.81 -8.07 -9.35
C GLU A 161 -1.39 -7.50 -10.67
N THR A 162 -2.33 -6.59 -10.58
CA THR A 162 -2.99 -6.05 -11.77
C THR A 162 -2.05 -5.24 -12.65
N ASP A 163 -2.10 -5.51 -13.96
CA ASP A 163 -1.46 -4.74 -15.02
C ASP A 163 -2.53 -4.32 -16.02
N VAL A 164 -2.81 -3.04 -16.09
CA VAL A 164 -3.87 -2.48 -16.96
C VAL A 164 -3.40 -1.19 -17.59
N GLU A 165 -3.69 -1.05 -18.88
CA GLU A 165 -3.43 0.17 -19.64
C GLU A 165 -4.72 0.66 -20.28
N LEU A 166 -5.07 1.93 -20.03
CA LEU A 166 -6.32 2.53 -20.44
C LEU A 166 -6.09 3.93 -21.02
N PRO A 167 -6.89 4.35 -22.01
CA PRO A 167 -6.82 5.70 -22.55
C PRO A 167 -7.32 6.72 -21.53
N MET A 168 -6.59 7.83 -21.42
CA MET A 168 -6.92 9.00 -20.62
C MET A 168 -7.23 10.20 -21.54
N LEU A 169 -8.36 10.84 -21.32
CA LEU A 169 -8.69 12.09 -22.01
C LEU A 169 -7.79 13.23 -21.50
N THR A 170 -7.02 13.86 -22.40
CA THR A 170 -6.10 14.96 -22.05
C THR A 170 -6.59 16.34 -22.48
N GLY A 171 -7.57 16.41 -23.38
CA GLY A 171 -8.15 17.66 -23.84
C GLY A 171 -8.81 17.56 -25.22
N PHE A 172 -8.95 18.72 -25.86
CA PHE A 172 -9.51 18.85 -27.22
C PHE A 172 -8.61 19.74 -28.06
N ALA A 173 -8.13 19.22 -29.18
CA ALA A 173 -7.37 20.02 -30.14
C ALA A 173 -8.30 20.64 -31.19
N PRO A 174 -8.11 21.93 -31.56
CA PRO A 174 -8.86 22.57 -32.63
C PRO A 174 -8.73 21.77 -33.93
N ASN A 175 -9.84 21.44 -34.57
CA ASN A 175 -9.95 20.72 -35.84
C ASN A 175 -9.68 19.19 -35.80
N THR A 176 -9.17 18.61 -34.74
CA THR A 176 -8.89 17.16 -34.64
C THR A 176 -9.71 16.43 -33.58
N GLY A 177 -10.38 17.17 -32.69
CA GLY A 177 -11.22 16.60 -31.65
C GLY A 177 -10.46 16.26 -30.37
N PRO A 178 -10.92 15.23 -29.59
CA PRO A 178 -10.32 14.86 -28.32
C PRO A 178 -8.89 14.37 -28.49
N THR A 179 -8.05 14.68 -27.49
CA THR A 179 -6.67 14.20 -27.39
C THR A 179 -6.55 13.24 -26.22
N PHE A 180 -5.65 12.25 -26.35
CA PHE A 180 -5.48 11.19 -25.38
C PHE A 180 -4.02 10.94 -25.04
N SER A 181 -3.79 10.42 -23.85
CA SER A 181 -2.62 9.66 -23.45
C SER A 181 -3.06 8.26 -23.00
N ASP A 182 -2.15 7.30 -22.99
CA ASP A 182 -2.42 6.00 -22.39
C ASP A 182 -1.76 5.95 -21.02
N ILE A 183 -2.52 5.53 -20.00
CA ILE A 183 -2.06 5.38 -18.62
C ILE A 183 -2.01 3.89 -18.29
N ARG A 184 -0.86 3.42 -17.80
CA ARG A 184 -0.66 2.05 -17.36
C ARG A 184 -0.43 2.01 -15.86
N LEU A 185 -1.27 1.25 -15.18
CA LEU A 185 -1.12 0.89 -13.78
C LEU A 185 -0.55 -0.53 -13.70
N ASN A 186 0.61 -0.66 -13.06
CA ASN A 186 1.11 -1.94 -12.55
C ASN A 186 1.01 -1.91 -11.04
N ASP A 187 0.26 -2.84 -10.50
CA ASP A 187 0.11 -2.98 -9.05
C ASP A 187 0.89 -4.19 -8.55
N TYR A 188 1.38 -4.09 -7.31
CA TYR A 188 2.19 -5.13 -6.67
C TYR A 188 1.86 -5.22 -5.19
N ASP A 189 2.02 -6.41 -4.64
CA ASP A 189 2.27 -6.59 -3.22
C ASP A 189 3.76 -6.80 -2.95
N ALA A 190 4.22 -6.46 -1.74
CA ALA A 190 5.62 -6.62 -1.38
C ALA A 190 5.85 -7.04 0.06
N LEU A 191 7.02 -7.64 0.28
CA LEU A 191 7.69 -7.71 1.58
C LEU A 191 8.91 -6.80 1.54
N LEU A 192 8.95 -5.78 2.38
CA LEU A 192 10.18 -5.07 2.71
C LEU A 192 10.82 -5.77 3.91
N ILE A 193 12.01 -6.30 3.72
CA ILE A 193 12.77 -7.00 4.77
C ILE A 193 14.01 -6.18 5.07
N ARG A 194 14.26 -5.91 6.35
CA ARG A 194 15.45 -5.16 6.78
C ARG A 194 16.72 -5.84 6.22
N SER A 195 17.58 -5.07 5.54
CA SER A 195 18.64 -5.61 4.68
C SER A 195 19.75 -6.37 5.43
N ASP A 196 19.82 -6.24 6.76
CA ASP A 196 20.76 -6.98 7.62
C ASP A 196 20.29 -8.39 8.01
N LEU A 197 19.06 -8.78 7.64
CA LEU A 197 18.46 -10.04 8.06
C LEU A 197 18.69 -11.14 7.01
N PRO A 198 18.97 -12.38 7.46
CA PRO A 198 19.00 -13.54 6.56
C PRO A 198 17.61 -13.86 6.02
N VAL A 199 17.53 -14.07 4.72
CA VAL A 199 16.31 -14.40 3.97
C VAL A 199 16.53 -15.68 3.17
N ALA A 200 15.57 -16.58 3.19
CA ALA A 200 15.58 -17.83 2.44
C ALA A 200 14.17 -18.21 1.93
N ASN A 201 14.11 -19.22 1.07
CA ASN A 201 12.86 -19.84 0.61
C ASN A 201 11.81 -18.85 0.10
N VAL A 202 12.24 -17.84 -0.67
CA VAL A 202 11.35 -16.85 -1.30
C VAL A 202 10.43 -17.55 -2.28
N ALA A 203 9.13 -17.27 -2.18
CA ALA A 203 8.11 -17.78 -3.09
C ALA A 203 7.00 -16.75 -3.26
N SER A 204 6.42 -16.69 -4.45
CA SER A 204 5.27 -15.85 -4.77
C SER A 204 4.38 -16.50 -5.81
N ALA A 205 3.10 -16.20 -5.80
CA ALA A 205 2.18 -16.57 -6.85
C ALA A 205 0.93 -15.68 -6.81
N ASN A 206 0.20 -15.62 -7.93
CA ASN A 206 -1.16 -15.13 -7.94
C ASN A 206 -2.12 -16.26 -7.55
N TYR A 207 -3.26 -15.89 -6.96
CA TYR A 207 -4.32 -16.82 -6.62
C TYR A 207 -4.96 -17.40 -7.88
N ALA A 208 -5.46 -18.62 -7.78
CA ALA A 208 -6.25 -19.25 -8.85
C ALA A 208 -7.69 -18.70 -8.91
N ASN A 209 -8.21 -18.25 -7.76
CA ASN A 209 -9.54 -17.66 -7.67
C ASN A 209 -9.48 -16.16 -7.90
N LEU A 210 -9.83 -15.72 -9.11
CA LEU A 210 -9.73 -14.35 -9.57
C LEU A 210 -11.10 -13.74 -9.82
N ALA A 211 -11.32 -12.53 -9.32
CA ALA A 211 -12.46 -11.71 -9.69
C ALA A 211 -12.28 -11.10 -11.09
N PRO A 212 -13.36 -10.84 -11.83
CA PRO A 212 -13.26 -10.05 -13.05
C PRO A 212 -13.07 -8.57 -12.72
N LEU A 213 -12.00 -7.95 -13.24
CA LEU A 213 -11.82 -6.50 -13.18
C LEU A 213 -12.83 -5.81 -14.12
N PHE A 214 -12.72 -6.11 -15.41
CA PHE A 214 -13.70 -5.89 -16.47
C PHE A 214 -13.40 -6.90 -17.59
N ARG A 215 -14.43 -7.41 -18.24
CA ARG A 215 -14.26 -8.49 -19.22
C ARG A 215 -13.43 -8.04 -20.41
N PRO A 216 -12.38 -8.79 -20.84
CA PRO A 216 -12.00 -10.13 -20.33
C PRO A 216 -10.91 -10.14 -19.23
N LEU A 217 -10.49 -8.99 -18.70
CA LEU A 217 -9.36 -8.88 -17.77
C LEU A 217 -9.75 -9.31 -16.36
N PRO A 218 -9.00 -10.26 -15.74
CA PRO A 218 -9.15 -10.56 -14.32
C PRO A 218 -8.46 -9.50 -13.46
N LEU A 219 -8.98 -9.29 -12.27
CA LEU A 219 -8.26 -8.60 -11.19
C LEU A 219 -7.31 -9.62 -10.54
N LEU A 220 -6.02 -9.44 -10.78
CA LEU A 220 -5.03 -10.32 -10.18
C LEU A 220 -4.78 -9.90 -8.73
N ARG A 221 -4.80 -10.91 -7.87
CA ARG A 221 -4.38 -10.83 -6.47
C ARG A 221 -3.35 -11.91 -6.21
N GLY A 222 -2.47 -11.69 -5.24
CA GLY A 222 -1.37 -12.62 -5.01
C GLY A 222 -0.84 -12.62 -3.58
N TRP A 223 0.27 -13.31 -3.43
CA TRP A 223 1.02 -13.37 -2.19
C TRP A 223 2.52 -13.49 -2.46
N ILE A 224 3.31 -12.95 -1.55
CA ILE A 224 4.76 -13.10 -1.51
C ILE A 224 5.19 -13.56 -0.12
N ALA A 225 6.01 -14.60 -0.05
CA ALA A 225 6.46 -15.20 1.21
C ALA A 225 7.97 -15.43 1.22
N ALA A 226 8.56 -15.38 2.43
CA ALA A 226 9.95 -15.69 2.67
C ALA A 226 10.14 -16.27 4.07
N ASP A 227 11.22 -17.02 4.27
CA ASP A 227 11.70 -17.36 5.60
C ASP A 227 12.71 -16.29 6.03
N VAL A 228 12.45 -15.65 7.17
CA VAL A 228 13.29 -14.59 7.73
C VAL A 228 13.83 -15.03 9.09
N THR A 229 15.11 -14.77 9.34
CA THR A 229 15.72 -15.10 10.63
C THR A 229 16.03 -13.83 11.43
N VAL A 230 15.46 -13.72 12.62
CA VAL A 230 15.68 -12.63 13.56
C VAL A 230 16.08 -13.22 14.91
N ASN A 231 17.24 -12.83 15.45
CA ASN A 231 17.74 -13.30 16.75
C ASN A 231 17.68 -14.84 16.89
N GLU A 232 18.18 -15.56 15.89
CA GLU A 232 18.21 -17.03 15.80
C GLU A 232 16.83 -17.71 15.60
N THR A 233 15.74 -16.97 15.63
CA THR A 233 14.40 -17.49 15.34
C THR A 233 14.09 -17.30 13.86
N THR A 234 13.83 -18.41 13.16
CA THR A 234 13.38 -18.40 11.76
C THR A 234 11.87 -18.57 11.71
N PHE A 235 11.19 -17.67 11.05
CA PHE A 235 9.74 -17.71 10.82
C PHE A 235 9.43 -17.47 9.35
N ARG A 236 8.33 -18.02 8.89
CA ARG A 236 7.80 -17.73 7.56
C ARG A 236 6.89 -16.54 7.62
N VAL A 237 7.18 -15.52 6.80
CA VAL A 237 6.32 -14.33 6.67
C VAL A 237 5.74 -14.27 5.28
N LEU A 238 4.51 -13.78 5.18
CA LEU A 238 3.80 -13.60 3.92
C LEU A 238 3.07 -12.26 3.92
N SER A 239 3.14 -11.54 2.79
CA SER A 239 2.27 -10.39 2.47
C SER A 239 1.26 -10.78 1.41
N THR A 240 0.03 -10.26 1.54
CA THR A 240 -1.05 -10.49 0.58
C THR A 240 -2.07 -9.35 0.61
N HIS A 241 -2.79 -9.20 -0.51
CA HIS A 241 -3.98 -8.38 -0.63
C HIS A 241 -5.10 -9.24 -1.21
N LEU A 242 -6.12 -9.56 -0.41
CA LEU A 242 -7.25 -10.38 -0.88
C LEU A 242 -8.29 -9.54 -1.61
N GLU A 243 -9.13 -10.22 -2.37
CA GLU A 243 -10.17 -9.58 -3.17
C GLU A 243 -11.22 -8.86 -2.31
N ALA A 244 -11.48 -7.60 -2.64
CA ALA A 244 -12.43 -6.74 -1.92
C ALA A 244 -13.87 -6.85 -2.39
N SER A 245 -14.06 -7.06 -3.70
CA SER A 245 -15.37 -6.85 -4.34
C SER A 245 -16.41 -7.90 -3.99
N ASN A 246 -15.96 -9.12 -3.63
CA ASN A 246 -16.90 -10.23 -3.40
C ASN A 246 -16.27 -11.35 -2.56
N PRO A 247 -16.88 -11.73 -1.42
CA PRO A 247 -16.45 -12.84 -0.57
C PRO A 247 -16.36 -14.19 -1.28
N ALA A 248 -17.06 -14.37 -2.42
CA ALA A 248 -16.95 -15.56 -3.25
C ALA A 248 -15.56 -15.75 -3.86
N PHE A 249 -14.71 -14.73 -3.84
CA PHE A 249 -13.32 -14.81 -4.28
C PHE A 249 -12.35 -14.77 -3.09
N SER A 250 -12.49 -13.83 -2.14
CA SER A 250 -11.59 -13.74 -0.99
C SER A 250 -11.60 -14.97 -0.10
N GLY A 251 -12.75 -15.60 0.10
CA GLY A 251 -12.86 -16.86 0.85
C GLY A 251 -12.03 -17.99 0.27
N PRO A 252 -12.20 -18.36 -1.04
CA PRO A 252 -11.33 -19.31 -1.73
C PRO A 252 -9.85 -18.92 -1.74
N GLN A 253 -9.48 -17.63 -1.90
CA GLN A 253 -8.10 -17.16 -1.81
C GLN A 253 -7.51 -17.44 -0.42
N ALA A 254 -8.26 -17.18 0.65
CA ALA A 254 -7.86 -17.58 2.01
C ALA A 254 -7.69 -19.11 2.14
N GLY A 255 -8.55 -19.90 1.49
CA GLY A 255 -8.42 -21.37 1.40
C GLY A 255 -7.14 -21.82 0.71
N GLU A 256 -6.71 -21.13 -0.34
CA GLU A 256 -5.41 -21.37 -0.99
C GLU A 256 -4.25 -21.13 -0.03
N LEU A 257 -4.27 -20.02 0.74
CA LEU A 257 -3.27 -19.75 1.78
C LEU A 257 -3.24 -20.87 2.84
N VAL A 258 -4.38 -21.29 3.34
CA VAL A 258 -4.47 -22.39 4.31
C VAL A 258 -3.83 -23.67 3.75
N SER A 259 -4.11 -23.99 2.48
CA SER A 259 -3.58 -25.17 1.80
C SER A 259 -2.07 -25.11 1.62
N MET A 260 -1.54 -23.95 1.27
CA MET A 260 -0.10 -23.71 1.09
C MET A 260 0.69 -23.96 2.38
N PHE A 261 0.11 -23.67 3.52
CA PHE A 261 0.79 -23.81 4.81
C PHE A 261 0.55 -25.16 5.48
N GLN A 262 -0.08 -26.12 4.80
CA GLN A 262 -0.20 -27.48 5.34
C GLN A 262 1.18 -28.10 5.56
N GLY A 263 1.42 -28.61 6.78
CA GLY A 263 2.69 -29.26 7.12
C GLY A 263 3.87 -28.32 7.42
N VAL A 264 3.71 -27.01 7.27
CA VAL A 264 4.73 -26.03 7.70
C VAL A 264 4.77 -26.00 9.23
N ARG A 265 5.96 -26.27 9.81
CA ARG A 265 6.16 -26.36 11.26
C ARG A 265 6.74 -25.11 11.90
N SER A 266 7.46 -24.29 11.12
CA SER A 266 7.96 -22.99 11.60
C SER A 266 6.80 -22.06 11.91
N PRO A 267 6.98 -21.07 12.80
CA PRO A 267 6.01 -20.02 12.99
C PRO A 267 5.70 -19.31 11.67
N ILE A 268 4.44 -18.97 11.46
CA ILE A 268 3.96 -18.29 10.25
C ILE A 268 3.33 -16.96 10.68
N VAL A 269 3.72 -15.88 9.99
CA VAL A 269 3.16 -14.56 10.15
C VAL A 269 2.56 -14.12 8.81
N LEU A 270 1.26 -13.88 8.79
CA LEU A 270 0.57 -13.29 7.63
C LEU A 270 0.37 -11.79 7.89
N LEU A 271 0.73 -11.00 6.91
CA LEU A 271 0.58 -9.55 6.86
C LEU A 271 -0.28 -9.21 5.66
N GLY A 272 -1.21 -8.30 5.77
CA GLY A 272 -1.96 -7.92 4.58
C GLY A 272 -3.20 -7.09 4.85
N ASP A 273 -3.75 -6.61 3.75
CA ASP A 273 -5.13 -6.21 3.62
C ASP A 273 -5.94 -7.44 3.17
N PHE A 274 -6.67 -8.01 4.12
CA PHE A 274 -7.44 -9.23 3.85
C PHE A 274 -8.83 -8.93 3.29
N ASN A 275 -9.21 -7.65 3.22
CA ASN A 275 -10.56 -7.24 2.81
C ASN A 275 -11.66 -8.07 3.50
N SER A 276 -11.38 -8.53 4.70
CA SER A 276 -12.21 -9.40 5.53
C SER A 276 -11.78 -9.28 6.97
N GLY A 277 -12.73 -9.01 7.86
CA GLY A 277 -12.45 -8.85 9.28
C GLY A 277 -13.57 -8.16 10.04
N PRO A 278 -13.38 -7.86 11.33
CA PRO A 278 -14.38 -7.15 12.12
C PRO A 278 -14.79 -5.81 11.50
N GLY A 279 -16.11 -5.63 11.30
CA GLY A 279 -16.70 -4.47 10.63
C GLY A 279 -16.95 -4.67 9.14
N ASP A 280 -16.47 -5.76 8.55
CA ASP A 280 -16.70 -6.14 7.16
C ASP A 280 -17.14 -7.60 7.03
N ASP A 281 -17.11 -8.17 5.80
CA ASP A 281 -17.30 -9.61 5.59
C ASP A 281 -16.28 -10.43 6.36
N LEU A 282 -16.72 -11.53 6.94
CA LEU A 282 -15.89 -12.39 7.80
C LEU A 282 -15.38 -13.65 7.09
N THR A 283 -15.68 -13.86 5.82
CA THR A 283 -15.47 -15.16 5.15
C THR A 283 -14.01 -15.57 5.09
N ALA A 284 -13.13 -14.71 4.58
CA ALA A 284 -11.70 -14.99 4.55
C ALA A 284 -11.09 -15.00 5.97
N TYR A 285 -11.48 -14.08 6.83
CA TYR A 285 -11.05 -14.01 8.23
C TYR A 285 -11.37 -15.31 8.98
N GLN A 286 -12.62 -15.82 8.87
CA GLN A 286 -13.04 -17.06 9.52
C GLN A 286 -12.36 -18.30 8.90
N THR A 287 -12.07 -18.30 7.60
CA THR A 287 -11.32 -19.36 6.94
C THR A 287 -9.92 -19.48 7.54
N LEU A 288 -9.22 -18.37 7.70
CA LEU A 288 -7.86 -18.33 8.27
C LEU A 288 -7.86 -18.65 9.77
N THR A 289 -8.75 -18.03 10.55
CA THR A 289 -8.82 -18.28 12.01
C THR A 289 -9.28 -19.69 12.32
N GLY A 290 -10.21 -20.24 11.54
CA GLY A 290 -10.64 -21.63 11.61
C GLY A 290 -9.52 -22.63 11.27
N ALA A 291 -8.52 -22.23 10.51
CA ALA A 291 -7.31 -23.01 10.22
C ALA A 291 -6.18 -22.84 11.28
N GLY A 292 -6.48 -22.16 12.39
CA GLY A 292 -5.58 -21.99 13.54
C GLY A 292 -4.65 -20.77 13.44
N PHE A 293 -4.92 -19.84 12.54
CA PHE A 293 -4.29 -18.52 12.60
C PHE A 293 -4.94 -17.70 13.71
N VAL A 294 -4.13 -17.03 14.50
CA VAL A 294 -4.55 -16.17 15.61
C VAL A 294 -4.37 -14.72 15.20
N ASP A 295 -5.42 -13.95 15.31
CA ASP A 295 -5.38 -12.51 15.08
C ASP A 295 -4.73 -11.83 16.29
N VAL A 296 -3.58 -11.18 16.05
CA VAL A 296 -2.76 -10.56 17.10
C VAL A 296 -3.53 -9.47 17.84
N TRP A 297 -4.40 -8.75 17.18
CA TRP A 297 -5.23 -7.73 17.82
C TRP A 297 -6.22 -8.32 18.82
N THR A 298 -6.92 -9.38 18.43
CA THR A 298 -7.96 -9.99 19.29
C THR A 298 -7.39 -10.82 20.43
N ALA A 299 -6.24 -11.44 20.23
CA ALA A 299 -5.58 -12.25 21.27
C ALA A 299 -4.83 -11.37 22.28
N GLY A 300 -4.45 -10.17 21.91
CA GLY A 300 -3.84 -9.19 22.81
C GLY A 300 -4.86 -8.56 23.76
N ARG A 301 -4.38 -7.90 24.81
CA ARG A 301 -5.23 -7.17 25.77
C ARG A 301 -5.39 -5.71 25.34
N PHE A 302 -5.70 -5.48 24.04
CA PHE A 302 -5.76 -4.15 23.49
C PHE A 302 -7.14 -3.53 23.67
N LEU A 303 -7.17 -2.22 23.91
CA LEU A 303 -8.40 -1.46 24.04
C LEU A 303 -8.78 -0.89 22.68
N GLY A 304 -10.05 -1.03 22.33
CA GLY A 304 -10.62 -0.46 21.12
C GLY A 304 -10.75 -1.44 19.95
N PRO A 305 -11.42 -1.02 18.87
CA PRO A 305 -11.74 -1.87 17.74
C PRO A 305 -10.56 -2.13 16.80
N GLY A 306 -9.51 -1.29 16.83
CA GLY A 306 -8.36 -1.37 15.93
C GLY A 306 -8.71 -1.19 14.46
N LEU A 307 -9.65 -0.30 14.17
CA LEU A 307 -10.13 -0.04 12.82
C LEU A 307 -9.01 0.50 11.93
N THR A 308 -8.98 0.05 10.69
CA THR A 308 -7.90 0.39 9.75
C THR A 308 -8.38 1.01 8.43
N CYS A 309 -9.66 0.93 8.10
CA CYS A 309 -10.18 1.37 6.80
C CYS A 309 -11.52 2.11 6.95
N CYS A 310 -11.85 3.04 6.08
CA CYS A 310 -11.04 3.74 5.09
C CYS A 310 -11.30 5.24 5.17
N SER A 311 -10.27 6.04 4.91
CA SER A 311 -10.44 7.46 4.68
C SER A 311 -11.06 7.72 3.29
N PRO A 312 -11.68 8.90 3.05
CA PRO A 312 -12.06 9.33 1.71
C PRO A 312 -10.88 9.33 0.76
N SER A 313 -11.17 9.07 -0.52
CA SER A 313 -10.15 8.87 -1.56
C SER A 313 -9.23 10.08 -1.80
N ASP A 314 -9.70 11.30 -1.50
CA ASP A 314 -8.90 12.53 -1.60
C ASP A 314 -7.95 12.75 -0.39
N LEU A 315 -8.01 11.90 0.63
CA LEU A 315 -7.20 11.91 1.86
C LEU A 315 -7.22 13.24 2.64
N SER A 316 -8.20 14.11 2.40
CA SER A 316 -8.23 15.47 2.95
C SER A 316 -9.01 15.59 4.27
N ASN A 317 -9.78 14.56 4.66
CA ASN A 317 -10.58 14.54 5.89
C ASN A 317 -9.74 14.90 7.13
N PRO A 318 -10.28 15.69 8.08
CA PRO A 318 -9.48 16.19 9.20
C PRO A 318 -9.19 15.15 10.28
N VAL A 319 -10.00 14.11 10.38
CA VAL A 319 -9.91 13.02 11.37
C VAL A 319 -10.35 11.70 10.75
N THR A 320 -9.85 10.58 11.27
CA THR A 320 -10.30 9.24 10.89
C THR A 320 -11.49 8.77 11.71
N GLN A 321 -11.73 9.40 12.85
CA GLN A 321 -12.86 9.04 13.73
C GLN A 321 -14.20 9.19 12.99
N GLY A 322 -14.93 8.07 12.88
CA GLY A 322 -16.20 7.99 12.15
C GLY A 322 -16.06 7.77 10.64
N THR A 323 -14.85 7.71 10.10
CA THR A 323 -14.58 7.26 8.72
C THR A 323 -14.13 5.81 8.69
N TYR A 324 -13.23 5.41 9.59
CA TYR A 324 -12.84 4.02 9.74
C TYR A 324 -13.97 3.22 10.43
N ASP A 325 -14.43 2.17 9.80
CA ASP A 325 -15.48 1.28 10.29
C ASP A 325 -15.12 -0.21 10.18
N LYS A 326 -13.97 -0.53 9.56
CA LYS A 326 -13.49 -1.87 9.28
C LYS A 326 -12.10 -2.09 9.85
N ARG A 327 -11.81 -3.32 10.29
CA ARG A 327 -10.45 -3.77 10.61
C ARG A 327 -10.10 -4.92 9.69
N ILE A 328 -9.50 -4.61 8.56
CA ILE A 328 -9.19 -5.53 7.46
C ILE A 328 -7.69 -5.68 7.18
N ASP A 329 -6.88 -4.73 7.66
CA ASP A 329 -5.42 -4.85 7.69
C ASP A 329 -5.03 -5.63 8.95
N LEU A 330 -4.48 -6.84 8.78
CA LEU A 330 -4.32 -7.77 9.88
C LEU A 330 -2.89 -8.31 9.97
N VAL A 331 -2.50 -8.61 11.19
CA VAL A 331 -1.35 -9.48 11.52
C VAL A 331 -1.90 -10.77 12.11
N LEU A 332 -1.75 -11.88 11.38
CA LEU A 332 -2.22 -13.18 11.80
C LEU A 332 -1.02 -14.10 12.02
N VAL A 333 -1.01 -14.88 13.12
CA VAL A 333 0.12 -15.74 13.49
C VAL A 333 -0.35 -17.17 13.71
N ARG A 334 0.43 -18.15 13.24
CA ARG A 334 0.22 -19.56 13.53
C ARG A 334 1.54 -20.24 13.89
N ASP A 335 1.55 -21.03 14.94
CA ASP A 335 2.63 -21.95 15.24
C ASP A 335 2.10 -23.36 15.48
N GLN A 336 2.52 -24.31 14.64
CA GLN A 336 2.12 -25.72 14.72
C GLN A 336 3.11 -26.58 15.52
N ALA A 337 4.31 -26.10 15.80
CA ALA A 337 5.32 -26.89 16.51
C ALA A 337 4.99 -27.05 18.00
N HIS A 338 4.30 -26.10 18.58
CA HIS A 338 3.96 -26.07 20.00
C HIS A 338 2.49 -26.48 20.22
N ARG A 339 2.21 -27.77 20.23
CA ARG A 339 0.86 -28.35 20.40
C ARG A 339 0.15 -28.01 21.72
N GLY A 340 0.77 -27.23 22.61
CA GLY A 340 0.16 -26.73 23.83
C GLY A 340 -0.54 -25.38 23.72
N TRP A 341 -0.54 -24.79 22.53
CA TRP A 341 -1.09 -23.46 22.26
C TRP A 341 -2.50 -23.55 21.67
N SER A 342 -3.39 -24.24 22.40
CA SER A 342 -4.75 -24.55 21.91
C SER A 342 -5.64 -23.32 21.72
N ASP A 343 -5.18 -22.13 22.13
CA ASP A 343 -5.97 -20.89 22.17
C ASP A 343 -5.19 -19.61 21.83
N GLY A 344 -3.93 -19.72 21.36
CA GLY A 344 -3.09 -18.56 20.99
C GLY A 344 -2.72 -17.64 22.14
N ALA A 345 -3.27 -17.87 23.35
CA ALA A 345 -3.10 -16.98 24.48
C ALA A 345 -1.65 -16.88 24.96
N ASP A 346 -0.88 -17.97 24.89
CA ASP A 346 0.51 -17.99 25.35
C ASP A 346 1.48 -17.37 24.33
N LEU A 347 1.20 -17.53 23.02
CA LEU A 347 1.99 -16.94 21.92
C LEU A 347 1.98 -15.42 21.97
N LEU A 348 0.86 -14.88 22.37
CA LEU A 348 0.56 -13.46 22.26
C LEU A 348 0.42 -12.78 23.63
N ALA A 349 0.68 -13.51 24.73
CA ALA A 349 0.57 -12.97 26.08
C ALA A 349 1.40 -11.69 26.30
N ASP A 350 2.53 -11.59 25.60
CA ASP A 350 3.43 -10.44 25.61
C ASP A 350 3.45 -9.67 24.26
N ALA A 351 2.55 -9.99 23.33
CA ALA A 351 2.48 -9.27 22.06
C ALA A 351 2.05 -7.82 22.30
N GLN A 352 2.66 -6.91 21.55
CA GLN A 352 2.24 -5.54 21.49
C GLN A 352 1.76 -5.28 20.07
N VAL A 353 0.63 -4.60 19.93
CA VAL A 353 0.11 -4.19 18.62
C VAL A 353 -0.39 -2.75 18.70
N ALA A 354 -0.22 -2.01 17.60
CA ALA A 354 -0.71 -0.65 17.47
C ALA A 354 -1.18 -0.41 16.02
N VAL A 355 -2.16 0.46 15.89
CA VAL A 355 -2.52 1.09 14.63
C VAL A 355 -1.65 2.34 14.47
N VAL A 356 -1.22 2.64 13.25
CA VAL A 356 -0.38 3.80 12.91
C VAL A 356 -0.92 4.49 11.66
N GLY A 357 -0.69 5.79 11.54
CA GLY A 357 -1.19 6.58 10.42
C GLY A 357 -2.65 7.00 10.55
N GLU A 358 -3.23 6.95 11.77
CA GLU A 358 -4.62 7.33 12.06
C GLU A 358 -4.77 8.62 12.89
N GLU A 359 -3.67 9.09 13.49
CA GLU A 359 -3.70 10.27 14.34
C GLU A 359 -3.64 11.57 13.51
N PRO A 360 -4.44 12.60 13.80
CA PRO A 360 -4.43 13.86 13.04
C PRO A 360 -3.06 14.54 12.94
N SER A 361 -2.17 14.26 13.90
CA SER A 361 -0.79 14.75 13.90
C SER A 361 0.09 14.09 12.83
N GLU A 362 -0.30 12.91 12.32
CA GLU A 362 0.41 12.15 11.30
C GLU A 362 0.06 12.61 9.87
N ARG A 363 -0.91 13.50 9.72
CA ARG A 363 -1.22 14.12 8.44
C ARG A 363 -0.08 15.03 8.00
N LEU A 364 0.29 14.95 6.72
CA LEU A 364 1.43 15.63 6.13
C LEU A 364 1.01 16.91 5.41
N PRO A 365 1.74 18.01 5.58
CA PRO A 365 1.46 19.24 4.84
C PRO A 365 1.91 19.09 3.39
N THR A 366 1.11 19.64 2.47
CA THR A 366 1.42 19.70 1.03
C THR A 366 1.85 21.12 0.62
N ALA A 367 2.51 21.23 -0.53
CA ALA A 367 2.81 22.53 -1.12
C ALA A 367 1.55 23.34 -1.47
N GLY A 368 0.42 22.67 -1.69
CA GLY A 368 -0.89 23.29 -1.95
C GLY A 368 -1.57 23.85 -0.71
N GLY A 369 -0.98 23.73 0.48
CA GLY A 369 -1.51 24.27 1.73
C GLY A 369 -2.60 23.42 2.39
N TYR A 370 -2.85 22.22 1.91
CA TYR A 370 -3.71 21.22 2.54
C TYR A 370 -2.87 20.12 3.21
N ARG A 371 -3.51 19.20 3.91
CA ARG A 371 -2.81 18.08 4.58
C ARG A 371 -3.43 16.77 4.13
N LEU A 372 -2.56 15.79 3.89
CA LEU A 372 -2.93 14.43 3.48
C LEU A 372 -2.69 13.42 4.59
N TRP A 373 -3.50 12.39 4.65
CA TRP A 373 -3.17 11.15 5.34
C TRP A 373 -2.09 10.39 4.57
N PRO A 374 -1.24 9.58 5.24
CA PRO A 374 -0.25 8.74 4.54
C PRO A 374 -0.89 7.73 3.57
N SER A 375 -2.12 7.26 3.87
CA SER A 375 -2.93 6.36 3.07
C SER A 375 -4.40 6.51 3.48
N ASP A 376 -5.33 5.95 2.73
CA ASP A 376 -6.73 5.80 3.14
C ASP A 376 -6.94 4.66 4.16
N HIS A 377 -5.95 3.78 4.32
CA HIS A 377 -5.86 2.82 5.41
C HIS A 377 -4.93 3.33 6.52
N ALA A 378 -5.08 2.77 7.70
CA ALA A 378 -4.07 2.79 8.75
C ALA A 378 -3.19 1.54 8.66
N GLY A 379 -1.93 1.63 9.11
CA GLY A 379 -1.04 0.47 9.22
C GLY A 379 -1.21 -0.25 10.56
N VAL A 380 -0.80 -1.51 10.61
CA VAL A 380 -0.76 -2.30 11.85
C VAL A 380 0.66 -2.74 12.13
N VAL A 381 1.16 -2.40 13.30
CA VAL A 381 2.49 -2.82 13.79
C VAL A 381 2.31 -3.79 14.94
N ALA A 382 3.00 -4.92 14.89
CA ALA A 382 2.98 -5.92 15.96
C ALA A 382 4.40 -6.31 16.37
N THR A 383 4.66 -6.35 17.67
CA THR A 383 5.87 -6.96 18.24
C THR A 383 5.50 -8.29 18.90
N LEU A 384 6.09 -9.35 18.39
CA LEU A 384 5.80 -10.73 18.70
C LEU A 384 6.98 -11.37 19.42
N ARG A 385 6.71 -12.32 20.32
CA ARG A 385 7.71 -13.28 20.79
C ARG A 385 7.41 -14.63 20.16
N LEU A 386 8.12 -14.94 19.10
CA LEU A 386 8.05 -16.28 18.50
C LEU A 386 9.05 -17.20 19.22
N PRO A 387 8.72 -18.49 19.40
CA PRO A 387 9.54 -19.45 20.12
C PRO A 387 10.84 -19.80 19.42
#